data_3596650ca9fd434a79cbdfd277b14240
#
_entry.id   3596650ca9fd434a79cbdfd277b14240
#
_cell.length_a   1.000
_cell.length_b   1.000
_cell.length_c   1.000
_cell.angle_alpha   90.00
_cell.angle_beta   90.00
_cell.angle_gamma   90.00
#
_symmetry.space_group_name_H-M   'P 1'
#
loop_
_entity.id
_entity.type
_entity.pdbx_description
1 polymer ?
#
loop_
_entity_poly.entity_id
_entity_poly.type
_entity_poly.pdbx_seq_one_letter_code
_entity_poly.pdbx_strand_id
1 'polypeptide(L)'
;LTFHDDDLVAFGSTDAKRQKQIDRLKQALADTGLTVPMITTNLFSQPVFKDGGFTSNDRAVRRFALRKVLRNLDLAAELGAKTFVMWGGREGAEYDAAKDIRGALERYREAVNLLGDYVTDKGYDIRFAIEPKPNEPRGDILLPTVGHALAFIQSLERPELVGLNPEVGHEQMAGLNFAAGIAQALYHGKLFHIDLNGQRGIKYDQDLVFAHGDLYNAFALVDLLENGGPGGGPAYDGPRHFDYKPSRTEDADGVWASAAANMRNYLLLKERAAAFRADPEVQAALEAARVPELAVPTLAPGETYDDLLADRSAFEDFDAAAYFGGRGFGFVALQQLATEHLLAAR
;
A
#
# COMPACT_ATOMS: atom_id res chain seq x y z
N LEU A 1 1.69 -5.41 16.69
CA LEU A 1 0.62 -6.40 16.46
C LEU A 1 -0.50 -5.73 15.68
N THR A 2 -1.00 -6.42 14.62
CA THR A 2 -2.17 -6.04 13.83
C THR A 2 -3.11 -7.23 13.74
N PHE A 3 -4.39 -7.02 13.55
CA PHE A 3 -5.38 -8.11 13.49
C PHE A 3 -6.72 -7.65 12.93
N HIS A 4 -7.51 -8.60 12.43
CA HIS A 4 -8.95 -8.43 12.22
C HIS A 4 -9.71 -8.60 13.53
N ASP A 5 -10.84 -7.95 13.65
CA ASP A 5 -11.69 -8.07 14.84
C ASP A 5 -12.11 -9.53 15.13
N ASP A 6 -12.33 -10.34 14.09
CA ASP A 6 -12.72 -11.74 14.23
C ASP A 6 -11.56 -12.66 14.67
N ASP A 7 -10.29 -12.24 14.54
CA ASP A 7 -9.12 -12.96 15.07
C ASP A 7 -9.07 -12.84 16.61
N LEU A 8 -9.49 -11.71 17.14
CA LEU A 8 -9.56 -11.48 18.58
C LEU A 8 -10.84 -12.08 19.18
N VAL A 9 -11.97 -11.85 18.51
CA VAL A 9 -13.30 -12.22 19.03
C VAL A 9 -14.09 -12.92 17.96
N ALA A 10 -14.30 -14.24 18.11
CA ALA A 10 -15.03 -15.01 17.14
C ALA A 10 -16.39 -14.38 16.79
N PHE A 11 -16.74 -14.40 15.51
CA PHE A 11 -18.00 -13.86 15.00
C PHE A 11 -19.21 -14.41 15.74
N GLY A 12 -20.18 -13.57 16.06
CA GLY A 12 -21.37 -13.95 16.82
C GLY A 12 -21.17 -14.14 18.33
N SER A 13 -20.00 -13.81 18.87
CA SER A 13 -19.75 -13.83 20.31
C SER A 13 -20.61 -12.83 21.06
N THR A 14 -20.98 -13.17 22.29
CA THR A 14 -21.66 -12.25 23.22
C THR A 14 -20.72 -11.12 23.64
N ASP A 15 -21.31 -10.00 24.08
CA ASP A 15 -20.51 -8.84 24.56
C ASP A 15 -19.63 -9.21 25.77
N ALA A 16 -20.11 -10.10 26.67
CA ALA A 16 -19.31 -10.59 27.79
C ALA A 16 -18.06 -11.40 27.33
N LYS A 17 -18.22 -12.26 26.31
CA LYS A 17 -17.06 -12.98 25.73
C LYS A 17 -16.11 -12.02 25.04
N ARG A 18 -16.65 -11.05 24.29
CA ARG A 18 -15.85 -10.03 23.63
C ARG A 18 -15.01 -9.25 24.65
N GLN A 19 -15.62 -8.72 25.71
CA GLN A 19 -14.92 -7.96 26.73
C GLN A 19 -13.79 -8.77 27.35
N LYS A 20 -14.05 -10.03 27.71
CA LYS A 20 -13.02 -10.93 28.25
C LYS A 20 -11.81 -11.09 27.33
N GLN A 21 -12.00 -11.17 26.00
CA GLN A 21 -10.88 -11.28 25.05
C GLN A 21 -10.12 -9.97 24.92
N ILE A 22 -10.83 -8.84 24.92
CA ILE A 22 -10.20 -7.51 24.92
C ILE A 22 -9.34 -7.30 26.16
N ASP A 23 -9.86 -7.67 27.35
CA ASP A 23 -9.11 -7.55 28.61
C ASP A 23 -7.84 -8.42 28.59
N ARG A 24 -7.93 -9.64 28.04
CA ARG A 24 -6.75 -10.52 27.86
C ARG A 24 -5.73 -9.92 26.89
N LEU A 25 -6.18 -9.33 25.77
CA LEU A 25 -5.29 -8.66 24.83
C LEU A 25 -4.58 -7.49 25.52
N LYS A 26 -5.31 -6.63 26.22
CA LYS A 26 -4.73 -5.49 26.93
C LYS A 26 -3.68 -5.94 27.95
N GLN A 27 -3.96 -7.03 28.69
CA GLN A 27 -2.98 -7.57 29.62
C GLN A 27 -1.72 -8.06 28.88
N ALA A 28 -1.89 -8.80 27.77
CA ALA A 28 -0.76 -9.29 26.97
C ALA A 28 0.07 -8.13 26.37
N LEU A 29 -0.57 -7.07 25.91
CA LEU A 29 0.13 -5.86 25.44
C LEU A 29 0.93 -5.19 26.56
N ALA A 30 0.35 -5.08 27.76
CA ALA A 30 1.05 -4.54 28.93
C ALA A 30 2.25 -5.40 29.35
N ASP A 31 2.10 -6.73 29.34
CA ASP A 31 3.15 -7.67 29.74
C ASP A 31 4.32 -7.73 28.73
N THR A 32 4.05 -7.48 27.45
CA THR A 32 5.04 -7.63 26.36
C THR A 32 5.60 -6.31 25.84
N GLY A 33 4.96 -5.17 26.14
CA GLY A 33 5.30 -3.87 25.57
C GLY A 33 4.95 -3.72 24.08
N LEU A 34 4.21 -4.67 23.51
CA LEU A 34 3.75 -4.58 22.13
C LEU A 34 2.65 -3.51 22.00
N THR A 35 2.61 -2.86 20.84
CA THR A 35 1.57 -1.88 20.48
C THR A 35 0.69 -2.38 19.36
N VAL A 36 -0.45 -1.71 19.16
CA VAL A 36 -1.40 -1.98 18.06
C VAL A 36 -1.45 -0.75 17.15
N PRO A 37 -0.58 -0.64 16.14
CA PRO A 37 -0.55 0.52 15.26
C PRO A 37 -1.73 0.55 14.28
N MET A 38 -2.28 -0.63 13.93
CA MET A 38 -3.33 -0.79 12.94
C MET A 38 -4.31 -1.88 13.35
N ILE A 39 -5.58 -1.67 13.04
CA ILE A 39 -6.66 -2.66 13.13
C ILE A 39 -7.45 -2.64 11.81
N THR A 40 -8.07 -3.77 11.48
CA THR A 40 -9.03 -3.90 10.39
C THR A 40 -10.27 -4.68 10.83
N THR A 41 -11.34 -4.64 10.03
CA THR A 41 -12.59 -5.37 10.30
C THR A 41 -12.83 -6.41 9.24
N ASN A 42 -13.06 -7.65 9.66
CA ASN A 42 -13.42 -8.73 8.75
C ASN A 42 -14.86 -8.53 8.21
N LEU A 43 -14.95 -8.12 6.94
CA LEU A 43 -16.19 -8.01 6.16
C LEU A 43 -16.20 -8.97 4.97
N PHE A 44 -15.51 -10.11 5.07
CA PHE A 44 -15.30 -11.01 3.93
C PHE A 44 -15.46 -12.51 4.23
N SER A 45 -15.06 -12.97 5.41
CA SER A 45 -15.02 -14.41 5.69
C SER A 45 -16.39 -15.02 6.01
N GLN A 46 -17.31 -14.25 6.56
CA GLN A 46 -18.61 -14.75 6.97
C GLN A 46 -19.63 -14.76 5.82
N PRO A 47 -20.54 -15.76 5.76
CA PRO A 47 -21.51 -15.90 4.66
C PRO A 47 -22.40 -14.66 4.45
N VAL A 48 -22.64 -13.84 5.48
CA VAL A 48 -23.39 -12.59 5.37
C VAL A 48 -22.74 -11.59 4.41
N PHE A 49 -21.42 -11.64 4.26
CA PHE A 49 -20.65 -10.73 3.40
C PHE A 49 -20.34 -11.32 2.01
N LYS A 50 -20.95 -12.42 1.60
CA LYS A 50 -20.68 -13.06 0.31
C LYS A 50 -20.83 -12.12 -0.92
N ASP A 51 -21.65 -11.06 -0.80
CA ASP A 51 -21.86 -10.04 -1.82
C ASP A 51 -21.28 -8.66 -1.42
N GLY A 52 -20.31 -8.65 -0.50
CA GLY A 52 -19.71 -7.43 0.04
C GLY A 52 -20.31 -7.02 1.38
N GLY A 53 -19.64 -6.09 2.04
CA GLY A 53 -20.11 -5.42 3.24
C GLY A 53 -20.77 -4.09 2.90
N PHE A 54 -19.97 -3.09 2.54
CA PHE A 54 -20.45 -1.74 2.22
C PHE A 54 -21.18 -1.62 0.88
N THR A 55 -20.87 -2.50 -0.07
CA THR A 55 -21.40 -2.46 -1.43
C THR A 55 -22.37 -3.59 -1.76
N SER A 56 -22.76 -4.39 -0.75
CA SER A 56 -23.76 -5.43 -0.92
C SER A 56 -25.05 -4.89 -1.55
N ASN A 57 -25.67 -5.64 -2.45
CA ASN A 57 -26.98 -5.32 -3.00
C ASN A 57 -28.05 -5.25 -1.88
N ASP A 58 -27.85 -5.97 -0.77
CA ASP A 58 -28.77 -5.96 0.37
C ASP A 58 -28.43 -4.82 1.35
N ARG A 59 -29.40 -3.89 1.51
CA ARG A 59 -29.27 -2.75 2.43
C ARG A 59 -29.09 -3.18 3.89
N ALA A 60 -29.68 -4.30 4.32
CA ALA A 60 -29.51 -4.75 5.70
C ALA A 60 -28.08 -5.19 5.98
N VAL A 61 -27.44 -5.86 5.00
CA VAL A 61 -26.02 -6.24 5.08
C VAL A 61 -25.12 -4.98 5.14
N ARG A 62 -25.37 -3.96 4.32
CA ARG A 62 -24.60 -2.69 4.38
C ARG A 62 -24.68 -2.02 5.76
N ARG A 63 -25.88 -1.97 6.34
CA ARG A 63 -26.09 -1.42 7.70
C ARG A 63 -25.38 -2.25 8.78
N PHE A 64 -25.43 -3.57 8.65
CA PHE A 64 -24.74 -4.49 9.56
C PHE A 64 -23.21 -4.29 9.48
N ALA A 65 -22.65 -4.22 8.26
CA ALA A 65 -21.22 -3.95 8.04
C ALA A 65 -20.78 -2.63 8.69
N LEU A 66 -21.51 -1.53 8.44
CA LEU A 66 -21.24 -0.23 9.07
C LEU A 66 -21.25 -0.33 10.59
N ARG A 67 -22.27 -0.98 11.17
CA ARG A 67 -22.38 -1.11 12.64
C ARG A 67 -21.25 -1.95 13.23
N LYS A 68 -20.79 -3.00 12.50
CA LYS A 68 -19.63 -3.81 12.89
C LYS A 68 -18.35 -2.96 12.88
N VAL A 69 -18.12 -2.14 11.85
CA VAL A 69 -16.95 -1.27 11.74
C VAL A 69 -16.96 -0.19 12.82
N LEU A 70 -18.06 0.49 13.06
CA LEU A 70 -18.18 1.49 14.13
C LEU A 70 -17.77 0.92 15.49
N ARG A 71 -18.21 -0.32 15.80
CA ARG A 71 -17.83 -1.00 17.04
C ARG A 71 -16.33 -1.32 17.10
N ASN A 72 -15.72 -1.58 15.95
CA ASN A 72 -14.30 -1.88 15.89
C ASN A 72 -13.42 -0.62 15.89
N LEU A 73 -13.94 0.50 15.41
CA LEU A 73 -13.30 1.82 15.57
C LEU A 73 -13.20 2.23 17.03
N ASP A 74 -14.23 1.96 17.85
CA ASP A 74 -14.17 2.18 19.29
C ASP A 74 -13.03 1.36 19.93
N LEU A 75 -12.88 0.09 19.53
CA LEU A 75 -11.78 -0.77 19.98
C LEU A 75 -10.41 -0.26 19.47
N ALA A 76 -10.34 0.20 18.22
CA ALA A 76 -9.11 0.75 17.67
C ALA A 76 -8.64 1.98 18.48
N ALA A 77 -9.56 2.89 18.79
CA ALA A 77 -9.27 4.05 19.63
C ALA A 77 -8.83 3.63 21.06
N GLU A 78 -9.51 2.65 21.65
CA GLU A 78 -9.18 2.11 22.99
C GLU A 78 -7.79 1.47 23.05
N LEU A 79 -7.32 0.85 21.97
CA LEU A 79 -5.99 0.23 21.86
C LEU A 79 -4.93 1.19 21.35
N GLY A 80 -5.28 2.44 21.02
CA GLY A 80 -4.36 3.46 20.54
C GLY A 80 -3.92 3.30 19.08
N ALA A 81 -4.66 2.50 18.27
CA ALA A 81 -4.40 2.35 16.86
C ALA A 81 -4.55 3.69 16.11
N LYS A 82 -3.65 3.96 15.18
CA LYS A 82 -3.64 5.19 14.37
C LYS A 82 -4.14 4.99 12.96
N THR A 83 -4.12 3.76 12.47
CA THR A 83 -4.56 3.39 11.14
C THR A 83 -5.68 2.34 11.23
N PHE A 84 -6.73 2.56 10.48
CA PHE A 84 -7.78 1.58 10.28
C PHE A 84 -7.79 1.15 8.81
N VAL A 85 -7.37 -0.08 8.54
CA VAL A 85 -7.29 -0.59 7.18
C VAL A 85 -8.67 -1.06 6.72
N MET A 86 -8.99 -0.77 5.47
CA MET A 86 -10.20 -1.18 4.79
C MET A 86 -9.83 -2.05 3.59
N TRP A 87 -9.76 -3.37 3.81
CA TRP A 87 -9.63 -4.34 2.74
C TRP A 87 -11.00 -4.74 2.22
N GLY A 88 -11.21 -4.45 0.93
CA GLY A 88 -12.48 -4.66 0.25
C GLY A 88 -12.62 -6.03 -0.44
N GLY A 89 -12.10 -7.11 0.14
CA GLY A 89 -12.01 -8.41 -0.53
C GLY A 89 -13.33 -8.99 -1.07
N ARG A 90 -14.49 -8.56 -0.55
CA ARG A 90 -15.82 -8.92 -1.08
C ARG A 90 -16.54 -7.78 -1.77
N GLU A 91 -15.97 -6.58 -1.77
CA GLU A 91 -16.54 -5.40 -2.44
C GLU A 91 -16.28 -5.49 -3.95
N GLY A 92 -17.16 -6.12 -4.69
CA GLY A 92 -16.96 -6.38 -6.11
C GLY A 92 -18.05 -7.24 -6.74
N ALA A 93 -17.73 -7.91 -7.84
CA ALA A 93 -18.64 -8.76 -8.57
C ALA A 93 -17.93 -9.93 -9.26
N GLU A 94 -18.69 -11.00 -9.56
CA GLU A 94 -18.31 -12.06 -10.50
C GLU A 94 -18.98 -11.89 -11.87
N TYR A 95 -20.08 -11.13 -11.92
CA TYR A 95 -20.89 -10.96 -13.13
C TYR A 95 -21.35 -9.51 -13.27
N ASP A 96 -21.04 -8.85 -14.37
CA ASP A 96 -21.39 -7.45 -14.64
C ASP A 96 -22.89 -7.19 -14.54
N ALA A 97 -23.73 -8.14 -14.95
CA ALA A 97 -25.16 -8.03 -14.87
C ALA A 97 -25.74 -8.07 -13.43
N ALA A 98 -24.94 -8.47 -12.44
CA ALA A 98 -25.38 -8.68 -11.06
C ALA A 98 -25.06 -7.50 -10.13
N LYS A 99 -24.24 -6.54 -10.58
CA LYS A 99 -23.77 -5.42 -9.76
C LYS A 99 -23.80 -4.09 -10.53
N ASP A 100 -24.54 -3.13 -10.03
CA ASP A 100 -24.39 -1.74 -10.46
C ASP A 100 -23.12 -1.14 -9.84
N ILE A 101 -22.03 -1.14 -10.61
CA ILE A 101 -20.71 -0.67 -10.14
C ILE A 101 -20.75 0.80 -9.72
N ARG A 102 -21.48 1.68 -10.42
CA ARG A 102 -21.59 3.09 -10.03
C ARG A 102 -22.35 3.24 -8.71
N GLY A 103 -23.47 2.53 -8.57
CA GLY A 103 -24.21 2.48 -7.33
C GLY A 103 -23.41 1.87 -6.18
N ALA A 104 -22.59 0.83 -6.45
CA ALA A 104 -21.70 0.22 -5.47
C ALA A 104 -20.62 1.20 -4.98
N LEU A 105 -19.95 1.93 -5.88
CA LEU A 105 -18.99 2.97 -5.53
C LEU A 105 -19.64 4.09 -4.71
N GLU A 106 -20.88 4.49 -5.05
CA GLU A 106 -21.61 5.48 -4.28
C GLU A 106 -21.94 4.98 -2.85
N ARG A 107 -22.30 3.70 -2.68
CA ARG A 107 -22.51 3.10 -1.33
C ARG A 107 -21.19 2.98 -0.56
N TYR A 108 -20.08 2.71 -1.24
CA TYR A 108 -18.77 2.71 -0.61
C TYR A 108 -18.39 4.13 -0.13
N ARG A 109 -18.58 5.13 -0.98
CA ARG A 109 -18.36 6.55 -0.65
C ARG A 109 -19.20 7.00 0.57
N GLU A 110 -20.50 6.67 0.56
CA GLU A 110 -21.40 6.91 1.70
C GLU A 110 -20.87 6.29 3.00
N ALA A 111 -20.41 5.03 2.91
CA ALA A 111 -19.87 4.33 4.07
C ALA A 111 -18.62 5.02 4.63
N VAL A 112 -17.64 5.32 3.75
CA VAL A 112 -16.38 5.94 4.18
C VAL A 112 -16.59 7.34 4.74
N ASN A 113 -17.47 8.15 4.13
CA ASN A 113 -17.82 9.48 4.65
C ASN A 113 -18.44 9.39 6.06
N LEU A 114 -19.41 8.49 6.27
CA LEU A 114 -20.00 8.26 7.60
C LEU A 114 -18.96 7.84 8.64
N LEU A 115 -18.02 6.98 8.27
CA LEU A 115 -16.93 6.57 9.17
C LEU A 115 -15.97 7.72 9.46
N GLY A 116 -15.69 8.56 8.48
CA GLY A 116 -14.90 9.79 8.64
C GLY A 116 -15.55 10.78 9.60
N ASP A 117 -16.86 11.00 9.46
CA ASP A 117 -17.62 11.83 10.41
C ASP A 117 -17.59 11.22 11.82
N TYR A 118 -17.77 9.91 11.93
CA TYR A 118 -17.76 9.25 13.24
C TYR A 118 -16.45 9.44 13.99
N VAL A 119 -15.29 9.20 13.36
CA VAL A 119 -13.99 9.36 14.03
C VAL A 119 -13.73 10.83 14.38
N THR A 120 -14.18 11.77 13.54
CA THR A 120 -14.08 13.21 13.78
C THR A 120 -14.93 13.63 14.98
N ASP A 121 -16.20 13.23 15.01
CA ASP A 121 -17.15 13.56 16.10
C ASP A 121 -16.72 12.96 17.44
N LYS A 122 -16.09 11.79 17.41
CA LYS A 122 -15.53 11.14 18.60
C LYS A 122 -14.17 11.70 19.03
N GLY A 123 -13.53 12.51 18.21
CA GLY A 123 -12.17 12.99 18.45
C GLY A 123 -11.12 11.86 18.42
N TYR A 124 -11.34 10.81 17.64
CA TYR A 124 -10.40 9.71 17.50
C TYR A 124 -9.27 10.10 16.56
N ASP A 125 -8.04 9.90 16.99
CA ASP A 125 -6.84 10.10 16.16
C ASP A 125 -6.58 8.84 15.29
N ILE A 126 -7.53 8.57 14.40
CA ILE A 126 -7.52 7.41 13.49
C ILE A 126 -7.67 7.91 12.04
N ARG A 127 -6.83 7.40 11.16
CA ARG A 127 -6.93 7.58 9.70
C ARG A 127 -7.31 6.25 9.05
N PHE A 128 -8.00 6.33 7.92
CA PHE A 128 -8.37 5.14 7.13
C PHE A 128 -7.33 4.88 6.05
N ALA A 129 -7.04 3.61 5.78
CA ALA A 129 -6.18 3.20 4.69
C ALA A 129 -6.89 2.14 3.84
N ILE A 130 -7.20 2.49 2.59
CA ILE A 130 -7.79 1.56 1.63
C ILE A 130 -6.69 0.63 1.13
N GLU A 131 -6.98 -0.65 1.11
CA GLU A 131 -6.09 -1.68 0.58
C GLU A 131 -6.62 -2.16 -0.77
N PRO A 132 -6.01 -1.73 -1.89
CA PRO A 132 -6.40 -2.13 -3.23
C PRO A 132 -6.07 -3.60 -3.49
N LYS A 133 -6.97 -4.31 -4.18
CA LYS A 133 -6.76 -5.68 -4.67
C LYS A 133 -7.54 -5.90 -5.95
N PRO A 134 -6.95 -6.49 -7.01
CA PRO A 134 -7.65 -6.59 -8.30
C PRO A 134 -8.76 -7.64 -8.29
N ASN A 135 -8.53 -8.77 -7.64
CA ASN A 135 -9.44 -9.93 -7.61
C ASN A 135 -9.12 -10.81 -6.40
N GLU A 136 -9.90 -11.88 -6.22
CA GLU A 136 -9.76 -12.86 -5.14
C GLU A 136 -10.04 -12.26 -3.74
N PRO A 137 -11.10 -12.71 -3.09
CA PRO A 137 -11.97 -13.86 -3.44
C PRO A 137 -13.11 -13.56 -4.42
N ARG A 138 -13.29 -12.33 -4.88
CA ARG A 138 -14.22 -11.97 -5.96
C ARG A 138 -13.51 -12.04 -7.32
N GLY A 139 -14.27 -12.20 -8.41
CA GLY A 139 -13.75 -12.13 -9.78
C GLY A 139 -13.12 -10.77 -10.08
N ASP A 140 -13.86 -9.70 -9.75
CA ASP A 140 -13.41 -8.32 -9.82
C ASP A 140 -13.70 -7.62 -8.49
N ILE A 141 -12.69 -7.01 -7.89
CA ILE A 141 -12.82 -6.21 -6.66
C ILE A 141 -12.82 -4.73 -7.04
N LEU A 142 -13.66 -3.95 -6.37
CA LEU A 142 -13.68 -2.49 -6.51
C LEU A 142 -12.35 -1.91 -5.98
N LEU A 143 -11.89 -0.85 -6.64
CA LEU A 143 -10.61 -0.18 -6.33
C LEU A 143 -9.40 -1.12 -6.48
N PRO A 144 -9.21 -1.72 -7.66
CA PRO A 144 -8.29 -2.83 -7.86
C PRO A 144 -6.80 -2.45 -7.77
N THR A 145 -6.45 -1.16 -7.88
CA THR A 145 -5.06 -0.68 -7.85
C THR A 145 -4.93 0.63 -7.06
N VAL A 146 -3.70 1.03 -6.75
CA VAL A 146 -3.37 2.33 -6.14
C VAL A 146 -4.05 3.48 -6.87
N GLY A 147 -3.99 3.53 -8.21
CA GLY A 147 -4.58 4.60 -9.00
C GLY A 147 -6.11 4.69 -8.88
N HIS A 148 -6.81 3.55 -8.88
CA HIS A 148 -8.26 3.52 -8.68
C HIS A 148 -8.65 3.99 -7.28
N ALA A 149 -7.92 3.56 -6.26
CA ALA A 149 -8.19 3.98 -4.89
C ALA A 149 -7.88 5.47 -4.68
N LEU A 150 -6.82 6.03 -5.29
CA LEU A 150 -6.56 7.47 -5.28
C LEU A 150 -7.68 8.27 -5.92
N ALA A 151 -8.21 7.83 -7.08
CA ALA A 151 -9.34 8.47 -7.73
C ALA A 151 -10.60 8.43 -6.86
N PHE A 152 -10.87 7.32 -6.19
CA PHE A 152 -11.98 7.19 -5.25
C PHE A 152 -11.82 8.13 -4.04
N ILE A 153 -10.62 8.20 -3.44
CA ILE A 153 -10.33 9.09 -2.31
C ILE A 153 -10.65 10.55 -2.64
N GLN A 154 -10.37 11.00 -3.89
CA GLN A 154 -10.70 12.36 -4.32
C GLN A 154 -12.21 12.66 -4.34
N SER A 155 -13.06 11.65 -4.35
CA SER A 155 -14.53 11.81 -4.32
C SER A 155 -15.11 11.93 -2.90
N LEU A 156 -14.29 11.72 -1.88
CA LEU A 156 -14.72 11.74 -0.48
C LEU A 156 -14.90 13.17 0.04
N GLU A 157 -15.72 13.32 1.07
CA GLU A 157 -15.94 14.62 1.75
C GLU A 157 -14.73 15.00 2.63
N ARG A 158 -14.03 14.01 3.17
CA ARG A 158 -12.82 14.17 4.00
C ARG A 158 -11.64 13.37 3.44
N PRO A 159 -11.16 13.74 2.26
CA PRO A 159 -10.09 12.96 1.60
C PRO A 159 -8.78 12.95 2.41
N GLU A 160 -8.58 13.94 3.30
CA GLU A 160 -7.40 14.02 4.17
C GLU A 160 -7.35 12.90 5.22
N LEU A 161 -8.48 12.36 5.63
CA LEU A 161 -8.58 11.25 6.57
C LEU A 161 -8.32 9.88 5.93
N VAL A 162 -8.31 9.81 4.59
CA VAL A 162 -8.23 8.54 3.87
C VAL A 162 -6.99 8.51 2.99
N GLY A 163 -6.22 7.46 3.14
CA GLY A 163 -5.04 7.13 2.34
C GLY A 163 -5.07 5.67 1.91
N LEU A 164 -3.90 5.12 1.71
CA LEU A 164 -3.69 3.80 1.13
C LEU A 164 -2.89 2.91 2.07
N ASN A 165 -3.19 1.62 1.98
CA ASN A 165 -2.41 0.48 2.46
C ASN A 165 -2.12 -0.46 1.29
N PRO A 166 -1.24 -0.11 0.33
CA PRO A 166 -0.96 -1.00 -0.78
C PRO A 166 -0.22 -2.24 -0.30
N GLU A 167 -0.51 -3.37 -0.94
CA GLU A 167 0.19 -4.63 -0.72
C GLU A 167 0.97 -5.05 -1.97
N VAL A 168 2.19 -5.58 -1.76
CA VAL A 168 3.10 -6.00 -2.86
C VAL A 168 2.42 -7.01 -3.78
N GLY A 169 1.80 -8.05 -3.21
CA GLY A 169 1.13 -9.10 -3.98
C GLY A 169 0.02 -8.56 -4.86
N HIS A 170 -0.80 -7.66 -4.34
CA HIS A 170 -2.00 -7.16 -5.01
C HIS A 170 -1.69 -6.38 -6.29
N GLU A 171 -0.73 -5.47 -6.29
CA GLU A 171 -0.33 -4.73 -7.50
C GLU A 171 0.33 -5.69 -8.52
N GLN A 172 1.13 -6.66 -8.06
CA GLN A 172 1.77 -7.66 -8.94
C GLN A 172 0.75 -8.65 -9.53
N MET A 173 -0.35 -8.97 -8.82
CA MET A 173 -1.48 -9.73 -9.38
C MET A 173 -2.11 -9.01 -10.57
N ALA A 174 -2.15 -7.68 -10.56
CA ALA A 174 -2.61 -6.86 -11.68
C ALA A 174 -1.54 -6.67 -12.79
N GLY A 175 -0.36 -7.27 -12.64
CA GLY A 175 0.76 -7.14 -13.59
C GLY A 175 1.47 -5.78 -13.51
N LEU A 176 1.35 -5.06 -12.41
CA LEU A 176 1.91 -3.73 -12.21
C LEU A 176 3.24 -3.79 -11.44
N ASN A 177 4.03 -2.73 -11.58
CA ASN A 177 5.22 -2.51 -10.77
C ASN A 177 4.82 -1.88 -9.43
N PHE A 178 5.02 -2.62 -8.34
CA PHE A 178 4.63 -2.17 -7.01
C PHE A 178 5.35 -0.89 -6.57
N ALA A 179 6.65 -0.78 -6.81
CA ALA A 179 7.40 0.42 -6.43
C ALA A 179 6.88 1.69 -7.12
N ALA A 180 6.40 1.58 -8.37
CA ALA A 180 5.76 2.70 -9.08
C ALA A 180 4.42 3.09 -8.44
N GLY A 181 3.61 2.12 -8.02
CA GLY A 181 2.38 2.37 -7.26
C GLY A 181 2.65 3.07 -5.93
N ILE A 182 3.67 2.63 -5.19
CA ILE A 182 4.09 3.28 -3.94
C ILE A 182 4.61 4.70 -4.18
N ALA A 183 5.42 4.92 -5.22
CA ALA A 183 5.86 6.26 -5.58
C ALA A 183 4.69 7.19 -5.87
N GLN A 184 3.64 6.71 -6.55
CA GLN A 184 2.41 7.46 -6.79
C GLN A 184 1.66 7.77 -5.48
N ALA A 185 1.56 6.80 -4.57
CA ALA A 185 0.93 7.01 -3.26
C ALA A 185 1.69 8.06 -2.42
N LEU A 186 3.03 8.03 -2.44
CA LEU A 186 3.91 9.03 -1.80
C LEU A 186 3.75 10.41 -2.44
N TYR A 187 3.72 10.50 -3.78
CA TYR A 187 3.52 11.75 -4.51
C TYR A 187 2.22 12.47 -4.10
N HIS A 188 1.14 11.71 -3.85
CA HIS A 188 -0.13 12.26 -3.38
C HIS A 188 -0.21 12.46 -1.86
N GLY A 189 0.84 12.12 -1.09
CA GLY A 189 0.82 12.16 0.37
C GLY A 189 -0.19 11.19 0.99
N LYS A 190 -0.45 10.07 0.30
CA LYS A 190 -1.50 9.11 0.66
C LYS A 190 -1.00 7.73 1.09
N LEU A 191 0.29 7.51 1.22
CA LEU A 191 0.81 6.27 1.79
C LEU A 191 0.70 6.33 3.32
N PHE A 192 -0.38 5.77 3.89
CA PHE A 192 -0.63 5.78 5.33
C PHE A 192 -0.15 4.52 6.03
N HIS A 193 -0.14 3.42 5.31
CA HIS A 193 0.34 2.12 5.74
C HIS A 193 0.88 1.36 4.53
N ILE A 194 1.58 0.26 4.73
CA ILE A 194 2.07 -0.61 3.66
C ILE A 194 2.12 -2.05 4.13
N ASP A 195 1.64 -2.97 3.31
CA ASP A 195 1.74 -4.40 3.52
C ASP A 195 2.79 -5.02 2.60
N LEU A 196 3.80 -5.60 3.24
CA LEU A 196 4.97 -6.18 2.59
C LEU A 196 4.84 -7.70 2.57
N ASN A 197 4.94 -8.29 1.40
CA ASN A 197 5.00 -9.73 1.19
C ASN A 197 5.79 -10.04 -0.09
N GLY A 198 5.69 -11.28 -0.59
CA GLY A 198 6.29 -11.72 -1.83
C GLY A 198 5.27 -12.31 -2.78
N GLN A 199 5.42 -12.02 -4.06
CA GLN A 199 4.56 -12.50 -5.14
C GLN A 199 5.40 -12.89 -6.35
N ARG A 200 4.99 -13.92 -7.11
CA ARG A 200 5.66 -14.37 -8.34
C ARG A 200 4.79 -14.11 -9.55
N GLY A 201 4.75 -12.86 -10.00
CA GLY A 201 4.00 -12.45 -11.18
C GLY A 201 2.48 -12.58 -11.05
N ILE A 202 1.79 -12.61 -12.18
CA ILE A 202 0.33 -12.64 -12.25
C ILE A 202 -0.18 -14.04 -11.88
N LYS A 203 -0.67 -14.19 -10.66
CA LYS A 203 -1.24 -15.43 -10.11
C LYS A 203 -2.31 -15.08 -9.07
N TYR A 204 -2.80 -16.12 -8.35
CA TYR A 204 -3.51 -15.93 -7.11
C TYR A 204 -2.60 -15.25 -6.07
N ASP A 205 -3.17 -14.68 -5.04
CA ASP A 205 -2.45 -14.06 -3.96
C ASP A 205 -1.62 -15.09 -3.19
N GLN A 206 -0.29 -15.01 -3.32
CA GLN A 206 0.60 -16.01 -2.75
C GLN A 206 1.02 -15.69 -1.32
N ASP A 207 1.04 -14.43 -0.93
CA ASP A 207 1.46 -13.94 0.39
C ASP A 207 2.77 -14.59 0.86
N LEU A 208 3.74 -14.70 -0.04
CA LEU A 208 5.05 -15.26 0.32
C LEU A 208 5.79 -14.34 1.30
N VAL A 209 6.77 -14.88 1.98
CA VAL A 209 7.71 -14.08 2.77
C VAL A 209 8.29 -12.96 1.90
N PHE A 210 8.40 -11.76 2.44
CA PHE A 210 8.91 -10.58 1.73
C PHE A 210 10.23 -10.87 1.02
N ALA A 211 10.34 -10.44 -0.22
CA ALA A 211 11.45 -10.67 -1.15
C ALA A 211 11.59 -12.12 -1.68
N HIS A 212 10.75 -13.07 -1.28
CA HIS A 212 10.82 -14.44 -1.82
C HIS A 212 10.18 -14.61 -3.22
N GLY A 213 9.54 -13.60 -3.74
CA GLY A 213 8.93 -13.62 -5.09
C GLY A 213 9.81 -12.94 -6.13
N ASP A 214 10.09 -11.67 -5.90
CA ASP A 214 10.82 -10.79 -6.79
C ASP A 214 11.81 -9.94 -5.97
N LEU A 215 13.03 -10.44 -5.87
CA LEU A 215 14.06 -9.85 -5.03
C LEU A 215 14.50 -8.46 -5.51
N TYR A 216 14.57 -8.27 -6.85
CA TYR A 216 14.98 -6.97 -7.41
C TYR A 216 13.95 -5.87 -7.13
N ASN A 217 12.67 -6.15 -7.38
CA ASN A 217 11.62 -5.18 -7.08
C ASN A 217 11.47 -4.94 -5.57
N ALA A 218 11.72 -5.94 -4.71
CA ALA A 218 11.79 -5.72 -3.27
C ALA A 218 12.94 -4.79 -2.88
N PHE A 219 14.11 -4.91 -3.51
CA PHE A 219 15.23 -3.98 -3.32
C PHE A 219 14.89 -2.56 -3.76
N ALA A 220 14.31 -2.38 -4.96
CA ALA A 220 13.90 -1.09 -5.46
C ALA A 220 12.83 -0.43 -4.56
N LEU A 221 11.90 -1.22 -4.03
CA LEU A 221 10.91 -0.76 -3.07
C LEU A 221 11.55 -0.28 -1.77
N VAL A 222 12.48 -1.06 -1.20
CA VAL A 222 13.17 -0.68 0.04
C VAL A 222 14.01 0.58 -0.17
N ASP A 223 14.67 0.72 -1.31
CA ASP A 223 15.39 1.94 -1.67
C ASP A 223 14.45 3.16 -1.76
N LEU A 224 13.27 2.99 -2.35
CA LEU A 224 12.25 4.04 -2.38
C LEU A 224 11.79 4.44 -0.98
N LEU A 225 11.50 3.45 -0.11
CA LEU A 225 10.97 3.71 1.23
C LEU A 225 12.03 4.31 2.18
N GLU A 226 13.28 3.92 2.04
CA GLU A 226 14.35 4.33 2.97
C GLU A 226 15.16 5.54 2.48
N ASN A 227 15.30 5.70 1.15
CA ASN A 227 16.15 6.72 0.54
C ASN A 227 15.41 7.65 -0.43
N GLY A 228 14.09 7.49 -0.60
CA GLY A 228 13.31 8.29 -1.56
C GLY A 228 13.50 7.92 -3.02
N GLY A 229 14.14 6.77 -3.31
CA GLY A 229 14.38 6.27 -4.66
C GLY A 229 15.44 7.05 -5.43
N PRO A 230 15.54 6.87 -6.77
CA PRO A 230 16.60 7.46 -7.60
C PRO A 230 16.73 8.98 -7.52
N GLY A 231 15.63 9.68 -7.33
CA GLY A 231 15.61 11.14 -7.21
C GLY A 231 15.95 11.69 -5.83
N GLY A 232 16.17 10.84 -4.82
CA GLY A 232 16.54 11.26 -3.46
C GLY A 232 15.42 12.02 -2.73
N GLY A 233 14.16 11.59 -2.88
CA GLY A 233 13.02 12.15 -2.16
C GLY A 233 13.06 11.83 -0.65
N PRO A 234 12.06 12.30 0.14
CA PRO A 234 12.00 11.99 1.55
C PRO A 234 11.73 10.50 1.78
N ALA A 235 12.38 9.94 2.81
CA ALA A 235 12.09 8.58 3.25
C ALA A 235 10.65 8.48 3.80
N TYR A 236 10.04 7.31 3.63
CA TYR A 236 8.76 7.02 4.25
C TYR A 236 8.94 6.80 5.75
N ASP A 237 8.18 7.50 6.56
CA ASP A 237 8.27 7.47 8.03
C ASP A 237 7.17 6.63 8.70
N GLY A 238 6.22 6.10 7.90
CA GLY A 238 5.12 5.28 8.38
C GLY A 238 5.52 3.84 8.74
N PRO A 239 4.57 3.06 9.25
CA PRO A 239 4.81 1.67 9.64
C PRO A 239 5.10 0.77 8.43
N ARG A 240 5.92 -0.27 8.64
CA ARG A 240 6.14 -1.39 7.72
C ARG A 240 5.51 -2.61 8.34
N HIS A 241 4.50 -3.11 7.69
CA HIS A 241 3.78 -4.31 8.10
C HIS A 241 4.05 -5.45 7.10
N PHE A 242 3.92 -6.70 7.56
CA PHE A 242 4.09 -7.88 6.73
C PHE A 242 2.78 -8.67 6.73
N ASP A 243 2.04 -8.59 5.62
CA ASP A 243 0.89 -9.46 5.37
C ASP A 243 1.35 -10.65 4.54
N TYR A 244 1.57 -11.77 5.21
CA TYR A 244 2.11 -12.98 4.59
C TYR A 244 1.44 -14.22 5.18
N LYS A 245 1.44 -15.29 4.41
CA LYS A 245 0.94 -16.60 4.87
C LYS A 245 2.09 -17.60 4.95
N PRO A 246 2.38 -18.16 6.13
CA PRO A 246 3.27 -19.31 6.23
C PRO A 246 2.76 -20.45 5.34
N SER A 247 3.68 -21.13 4.64
CA SER A 247 3.33 -22.28 3.81
C SER A 247 2.62 -23.34 4.67
N ARG A 248 1.61 -24.01 4.10
CA ARG A 248 0.92 -25.11 4.79
C ARG A 248 1.80 -26.35 5.04
N THR A 249 3.02 -26.34 4.53
CA THR A 249 4.05 -27.35 4.82
C THR A 249 4.81 -27.07 6.11
N GLU A 250 4.66 -25.88 6.68
CA GLU A 250 5.34 -25.46 7.89
C GLU A 250 4.63 -25.93 9.15
N ASP A 251 5.39 -26.21 10.19
CA ASP A 251 4.94 -26.40 11.57
C ASP A 251 4.97 -25.08 12.37
N ALA A 252 4.78 -25.15 13.68
CA ALA A 252 4.76 -23.97 14.54
C ALA A 252 6.10 -23.21 14.53
N ASP A 253 7.23 -23.92 14.46
CA ASP A 253 8.56 -23.30 14.40
C ASP A 253 8.79 -22.63 13.05
N GLY A 254 8.32 -23.24 11.95
CA GLY A 254 8.34 -22.69 10.62
C GLY A 254 7.52 -21.41 10.48
N VAL A 255 6.39 -21.28 11.19
CA VAL A 255 5.60 -20.04 11.25
C VAL A 255 6.43 -18.89 11.83
N TRP A 256 7.11 -19.12 12.96
CA TRP A 256 7.98 -18.11 13.58
C TRP A 256 9.22 -17.80 12.74
N ALA A 257 9.81 -18.82 12.11
CA ALA A 257 10.93 -18.64 11.18
C ALA A 257 10.52 -17.76 9.99
N SER A 258 9.32 -17.96 9.46
CA SER A 258 8.77 -17.13 8.36
C SER A 258 8.57 -15.68 8.81
N ALA A 259 8.04 -15.45 10.01
CA ALA A 259 7.90 -14.11 10.57
C ALA A 259 9.26 -13.40 10.70
N ALA A 260 10.25 -14.10 11.26
CA ALA A 260 11.61 -13.57 11.39
C ALA A 260 12.25 -13.29 10.02
N ALA A 261 11.99 -14.15 9.01
CA ALA A 261 12.52 -13.99 7.66
C ALA A 261 12.02 -12.72 6.98
N ASN A 262 10.74 -12.35 7.13
CA ASN A 262 10.20 -11.08 6.62
C ASN A 262 11.01 -9.88 7.11
N MET A 263 11.17 -9.76 8.42
CA MET A 263 11.91 -8.66 9.05
C MET A 263 13.39 -8.66 8.64
N ARG A 264 14.01 -9.84 8.63
CA ARG A 264 15.41 -10.00 8.24
C ARG A 264 15.67 -9.60 6.79
N ASN A 265 14.80 -10.01 5.86
CA ASN A 265 14.92 -9.65 4.45
C ASN A 265 14.80 -8.15 4.25
N TYR A 266 13.87 -7.50 4.92
CA TYR A 266 13.74 -6.05 4.87
C TYR A 266 15.02 -5.35 5.35
N LEU A 267 15.57 -5.76 6.50
CA LEU A 267 16.79 -5.17 7.06
C LEU A 267 18.03 -5.40 6.18
N LEU A 268 18.17 -6.59 5.59
CA LEU A 268 19.24 -6.87 4.63
C LEU A 268 19.13 -5.97 3.39
N LEU A 269 17.91 -5.81 2.83
CA LEU A 269 17.71 -4.95 1.67
C LEU A 269 17.91 -3.47 2.01
N LYS A 270 17.54 -3.04 3.21
CA LYS A 270 17.82 -1.69 3.71
C LYS A 270 19.32 -1.40 3.77
N GLU A 271 20.12 -2.34 4.29
CA GLU A 271 21.56 -2.22 4.31
C GLU A 271 22.14 -2.14 2.88
N ARG A 272 21.65 -2.98 1.95
CA ARG A 272 22.08 -2.96 0.55
C ARG A 272 21.69 -1.67 -0.16
N ALA A 273 20.50 -1.15 0.08
CA ALA A 273 20.03 0.12 -0.47
C ALA A 273 20.89 1.30 0.03
N ALA A 274 21.23 1.31 1.31
CA ALA A 274 22.12 2.33 1.87
C ALA A 274 23.52 2.28 1.23
N ALA A 275 24.11 1.08 1.08
CA ALA A 275 25.39 0.91 0.41
C ALA A 275 25.35 1.34 -1.07
N PHE A 276 24.29 0.98 -1.79
CA PHE A 276 24.06 1.41 -3.17
C PHE A 276 24.01 2.93 -3.29
N ARG A 277 23.30 3.62 -2.41
CA ARG A 277 23.21 5.10 -2.42
C ARG A 277 24.53 5.78 -2.03
N ALA A 278 25.35 5.15 -1.22
CA ALA A 278 26.65 5.67 -0.81
C ALA A 278 27.77 5.44 -1.83
N ASP A 279 27.57 4.58 -2.84
CA ASP A 279 28.61 4.24 -3.83
C ASP A 279 28.83 5.41 -4.81
N PRO A 280 30.07 5.96 -4.92
CA PRO A 280 30.38 7.05 -5.85
C PRO A 280 30.16 6.68 -7.33
N GLU A 281 30.32 5.40 -7.69
CA GLU A 281 30.10 4.95 -9.07
C GLU A 281 28.60 4.96 -9.41
N VAL A 282 27.73 4.61 -8.44
CA VAL A 282 26.27 4.76 -8.58
C VAL A 282 25.89 6.22 -8.73
N GLN A 283 26.46 7.12 -7.93
CA GLN A 283 26.19 8.56 -8.04
C GLN A 283 26.63 9.10 -9.42
N ALA A 284 27.80 8.72 -9.89
CA ALA A 284 28.26 9.10 -11.22
C ALA A 284 27.37 8.53 -12.34
N ALA A 285 26.84 7.31 -12.17
CA ALA A 285 25.93 6.71 -13.13
C ALA A 285 24.55 7.40 -13.13
N LEU A 286 24.03 7.84 -11.98
CA LEU A 286 22.80 8.63 -11.86
C LEU A 286 22.93 9.99 -12.56
N GLU A 287 24.06 10.66 -12.38
CA GLU A 287 24.38 11.93 -13.09
C GLU A 287 24.47 11.71 -14.60
N ALA A 288 25.20 10.66 -15.04
CA ALA A 288 25.31 10.33 -16.46
C ALA A 288 23.95 9.98 -17.09
N ALA A 289 23.07 9.36 -16.31
CA ALA A 289 21.68 9.06 -16.67
C ALA A 289 20.73 10.26 -16.58
N ARG A 290 21.21 11.41 -16.10
CA ARG A 290 20.48 12.66 -15.92
C ARG A 290 19.28 12.55 -14.98
N VAL A 291 19.33 11.62 -14.03
CA VAL A 291 18.24 11.42 -13.06
C VAL A 291 17.97 12.68 -12.21
N PRO A 292 18.99 13.41 -11.71
CA PRO A 292 18.77 14.64 -10.94
C PRO A 292 18.04 15.74 -11.71
N GLU A 293 18.12 15.74 -13.04
CA GLU A 293 17.46 16.77 -13.87
C GLU A 293 15.92 16.71 -13.81
N LEU A 294 15.35 15.56 -13.43
CA LEU A 294 13.90 15.45 -13.18
C LEU A 294 13.41 16.35 -12.03
N ALA A 295 14.29 16.75 -11.12
CA ALA A 295 13.97 17.69 -10.05
C ALA A 295 13.92 19.15 -10.53
N VAL A 296 14.46 19.44 -11.73
CA VAL A 296 14.43 20.78 -12.31
C VAL A 296 13.09 21.00 -13.00
N PRO A 297 12.32 22.03 -12.64
CA PRO A 297 11.07 22.33 -13.33
C PRO A 297 11.28 22.57 -14.83
N THR A 298 10.35 22.09 -15.65
CA THR A 298 10.41 22.29 -17.12
C THR A 298 10.28 23.76 -17.50
N LEU A 299 9.44 24.51 -16.78
CA LEU A 299 9.25 25.95 -16.99
C LEU A 299 9.93 26.74 -15.87
N ALA A 300 10.52 27.87 -16.19
CA ALA A 300 11.05 28.80 -15.21
C ALA A 300 9.90 29.40 -14.36
N PRO A 301 10.18 29.89 -13.13
CA PRO A 301 9.16 30.54 -12.31
C PRO A 301 8.50 31.72 -13.04
N GLY A 302 7.21 31.66 -13.31
CA GLY A 302 6.44 32.69 -14.00
C GLY A 302 6.48 32.60 -15.53
N GLU A 303 7.21 31.64 -16.09
CA GLU A 303 7.23 31.39 -17.53
C GLU A 303 5.87 30.90 -18.01
N THR A 304 5.38 31.46 -19.11
CA THR A 304 4.09 31.16 -19.72
C THR A 304 4.26 30.35 -21.00
N TYR A 305 3.16 29.85 -21.55
CA TYR A 305 3.16 29.21 -22.87
C TYR A 305 3.55 30.19 -23.98
N ASP A 306 3.26 31.49 -23.82
CA ASP A 306 3.67 32.53 -24.80
C ASP A 306 5.19 32.74 -24.80
N ASP A 307 5.82 32.71 -23.62
CA ASP A 307 7.28 32.76 -23.50
C ASP A 307 7.92 31.54 -24.16
N LEU A 308 7.38 30.33 -23.88
CA LEU A 308 7.87 29.10 -24.49
C LEU A 308 7.66 29.08 -26.03
N LEU A 309 6.55 29.64 -26.54
CA LEU A 309 6.33 29.79 -27.99
C LEU A 309 7.28 30.79 -28.63
N ALA A 310 7.73 31.81 -27.89
CA ALA A 310 8.71 32.78 -28.35
C ALA A 310 10.16 32.27 -28.30
N ASP A 311 10.41 31.21 -27.49
CA ASP A 311 11.74 30.61 -27.37
C ASP A 311 12.03 29.68 -28.55
N ARG A 312 12.69 30.23 -29.57
CA ARG A 312 13.08 29.45 -30.76
C ARG A 312 14.02 28.27 -30.44
N SER A 313 14.80 28.36 -29.33
CA SER A 313 15.72 27.28 -28.93
C SER A 313 15.00 26.06 -28.42
N ALA A 314 13.74 26.20 -27.99
CA ALA A 314 12.90 25.10 -27.50
C ALA A 314 12.32 24.25 -28.64
N PHE A 315 12.27 24.76 -29.90
CA PHE A 315 11.70 23.99 -31.01
C PHE A 315 12.39 24.25 -32.36
N GLU A 316 12.34 25.48 -32.94
CA GLU A 316 12.82 25.73 -34.31
C GLU A 316 14.34 25.57 -34.47
N ASP A 317 15.10 26.00 -33.45
CA ASP A 317 16.55 25.93 -33.43
C ASP A 317 17.06 24.69 -32.67
N PHE A 318 16.16 23.80 -32.19
CA PHE A 318 16.49 22.57 -31.49
C PHE A 318 16.70 21.40 -32.47
N ASP A 319 17.93 20.92 -32.59
CA ASP A 319 18.25 19.78 -33.44
C ASP A 319 17.83 18.45 -32.76
N ALA A 320 16.54 18.18 -32.75
CA ALA A 320 15.97 16.98 -32.12
C ALA A 320 16.50 15.67 -32.72
N ALA A 321 16.91 15.67 -33.99
CA ALA A 321 17.44 14.48 -34.68
C ALA A 321 18.87 14.13 -34.22
N ALA A 322 19.67 15.12 -33.92
CA ALA A 322 21.07 14.95 -33.52
C ALA A 322 21.28 14.97 -32.00
N TYR A 323 20.30 15.46 -31.22
CA TYR A 323 20.48 15.81 -29.81
C TYR A 323 21.11 14.73 -28.94
N PHE A 324 20.68 13.48 -29.08
CA PHE A 324 21.30 12.31 -28.45
C PHE A 324 21.90 11.32 -29.46
N GLY A 325 22.17 11.78 -30.69
CA GLY A 325 22.78 10.95 -31.74
C GLY A 325 24.10 10.32 -31.26
N GLY A 326 24.15 9.00 -31.19
CA GLY A 326 25.33 8.26 -30.73
C GLY A 326 25.61 8.27 -29.23
N ARG A 327 24.74 8.87 -28.39
CA ARG A 327 24.88 8.91 -26.93
C ARG A 327 23.69 8.21 -26.26
N GLY A 328 23.97 7.22 -25.39
CA GLY A 328 22.96 6.57 -24.53
C GLY A 328 22.90 7.22 -23.14
N PHE A 329 21.86 6.87 -22.38
CA PHE A 329 21.66 7.31 -21.00
C PHE A 329 22.38 6.41 -19.95
N GLY A 330 22.99 5.29 -20.34
CA GLY A 330 23.69 4.41 -19.42
C GLY A 330 22.80 3.63 -18.46
N PHE A 331 21.49 3.52 -18.70
CA PHE A 331 20.54 2.86 -17.79
C PHE A 331 20.91 1.39 -17.50
N VAL A 332 21.46 0.67 -18.47
CA VAL A 332 21.88 -0.73 -18.25
C VAL A 332 23.05 -0.81 -17.27
N ALA A 333 23.99 0.12 -17.33
CA ALA A 333 25.12 0.17 -16.38
C ALA A 333 24.62 0.46 -14.96
N LEU A 334 23.71 1.42 -14.80
CA LEU A 334 23.11 1.72 -13.51
C LEU A 334 22.31 0.53 -12.95
N GLN A 335 21.57 -0.18 -13.80
CA GLN A 335 20.84 -1.39 -13.43
C GLN A 335 21.80 -2.51 -13.01
N GLN A 336 22.96 -2.64 -13.67
CA GLN A 336 23.98 -3.61 -13.31
C GLN A 336 24.60 -3.30 -11.94
N LEU A 337 24.91 -2.05 -11.63
CA LEU A 337 25.38 -1.62 -10.31
C LEU A 337 24.36 -1.98 -9.20
N ALA A 338 23.08 -1.74 -9.44
CA ALA A 338 22.04 -2.14 -8.50
C ALA A 338 22.03 -3.66 -8.26
N THR A 339 22.21 -4.45 -9.31
CA THR A 339 22.29 -5.91 -9.21
C THR A 339 23.52 -6.35 -8.42
N GLU A 340 24.68 -5.75 -8.64
CA GLU A 340 25.93 -6.07 -7.93
C GLU A 340 25.82 -5.76 -6.43
N HIS A 341 25.23 -4.62 -6.06
CA HIS A 341 24.95 -4.29 -4.66
C HIS A 341 23.98 -5.28 -4.03
N LEU A 342 22.90 -5.65 -4.73
CA LEU A 342 21.93 -6.63 -4.25
C LEU A 342 22.59 -8.00 -4.00
N LEU A 343 23.49 -8.42 -4.87
CA LEU A 343 24.21 -9.70 -4.76
C LEU A 343 25.43 -9.64 -3.81
N ALA A 344 25.69 -8.51 -3.16
CA ALA A 344 26.87 -8.30 -2.33
C ALA A 344 28.20 -8.54 -3.08
N ALA A 345 28.24 -8.22 -4.36
CA ALA A 345 29.45 -8.28 -5.18
C ALA A 345 30.27 -6.98 -5.10
N ARG A 346 29.76 -6.00 -4.34
CA ARG A 346 30.39 -4.71 -4.01
C ARG A 346 30.30 -4.42 -2.52
#